data_c6e00f03eec9b5bc0b0663c8cc4802c3
#
_entry.id   c6e00f03eec9b5bc0b0663c8cc4802c3
#
_cell.length_a   1.000
_cell.length_b   1.000
_cell.length_c   1.000
_cell.angle_alpha   90.00
_cell.angle_beta   90.00
_cell.angle_gamma   90.00
#
_symmetry.space_group_name_H-M   'P 1'
#
loop_
_entity.id
_entity.type
_entity.pdbx_description
1 polymer ?
#
loop_
_entity_poly.entity_id
_entity_poly.type
_entity_poly.pdbx_seq_one_letter_code
_entity_poly.pdbx_strand_id
1 'polypeptide(L)'
;MKTLVVYFTESGCTRRVAQTIAEATGATLYELKAAQPYTSADLDWRNPESRVNREANNPAARQSVKLADTSVPDWDSYDVVFIGAPVWWGVAAWPIDDFLTSNDFTGKKLAAFVASASSSFGNESDVKDMAKGAQWLGGKRFPSSASDSAIRSWLESLAL
;
A
#
# COMPACT_ATOMS: atom_id res chain seq x y z
N MET A 1 -15.13 0.74 15.87
CA MET A 1 -14.35 -0.10 14.93
C MET A 1 -12.87 0.17 15.11
N LYS A 2 -12.07 -0.86 15.14
CA LYS A 2 -10.62 -0.72 15.25
C LYS A 2 -10.00 -0.66 13.85
N THR A 3 -9.19 0.34 13.59
CA THR A 3 -8.66 0.65 12.26
C THR A 3 -7.13 0.53 12.24
N LEU A 4 -6.60 -0.02 11.16
CA LEU A 4 -5.18 -0.18 10.91
C LEU A 4 -4.81 0.51 9.59
N VAL A 5 -3.69 1.22 9.56
CA VAL A 5 -3.09 1.69 8.32
C VAL A 5 -1.75 0.99 8.13
N VAL A 6 -1.68 0.16 7.09
CA VAL A 6 -0.47 -0.55 6.69
C VAL A 6 0.10 0.14 5.46
N TYR A 7 1.39 0.41 5.43
CA TYR A 7 1.97 1.11 4.29
C TYR A 7 3.41 0.68 4.02
N PHE A 8 3.78 0.74 2.74
CA PHE A 8 5.15 0.64 2.26
C PHE A 8 5.55 1.99 1.69
N THR A 9 6.73 2.50 2.04
CA THR A 9 7.21 3.81 1.58
C THR A 9 8.69 3.77 1.27
N GLU A 10 9.12 4.57 0.28
CA GLU A 10 10.53 4.79 -0.04
C GLU A 10 10.90 6.28 0.09
N SER A 11 10.07 7.17 -0.46
CA SER A 11 10.35 8.62 -0.43
C SER A 11 9.74 9.35 0.77
N GLY A 12 8.83 8.69 1.51
CA GLY A 12 8.09 9.31 2.62
C GLY A 12 6.74 9.90 2.24
N CYS A 13 6.40 9.99 0.95
CA CYS A 13 5.10 10.53 0.52
C CYS A 13 3.94 9.63 0.97
N THR A 14 4.09 8.32 0.82
CA THR A 14 3.09 7.35 1.28
C THR A 14 2.94 7.41 2.79
N ARG A 15 4.04 7.55 3.53
CA ARG A 15 4.01 7.70 4.99
C ARG A 15 3.19 8.92 5.40
N ARG A 16 3.37 10.05 4.73
CA ARG A 16 2.64 11.29 5.05
C ARG A 16 1.13 11.09 4.90
N VAL A 17 0.69 10.47 3.81
CA VAL A 17 -0.73 10.16 3.58
C VAL A 17 -1.23 9.20 4.65
N ALA A 18 -0.47 8.14 4.94
CA ALA A 18 -0.82 7.17 5.98
C ALA A 18 -0.99 7.82 7.36
N GLN A 19 -0.10 8.75 7.71
CA GLN A 19 -0.18 9.49 8.97
C GLN A 19 -1.47 10.34 9.05
N THR A 20 -1.82 11.03 7.97
CA THR A 20 -3.05 11.82 7.92
C THR A 20 -4.29 10.93 8.08
N ILE A 21 -4.31 9.76 7.42
CA ILE A 21 -5.41 8.80 7.59
C ILE A 21 -5.49 8.33 9.05
N ALA A 22 -4.36 8.00 9.64
CA ALA A 22 -4.32 7.54 11.04
C ALA A 22 -4.81 8.61 12.02
N GLU A 23 -4.42 9.85 11.83
CA GLU A 23 -4.89 10.97 12.66
C GLU A 23 -6.40 11.18 12.52
N ALA A 24 -6.93 11.08 11.31
CA ALA A 24 -8.34 11.28 11.04
C ALA A 24 -9.23 10.15 11.56
N THR A 25 -8.72 8.92 11.62
CA THR A 25 -9.49 7.73 11.97
C THR A 25 -9.16 7.16 13.35
N GLY A 26 -8.11 7.63 13.99
CA GLY A 26 -7.60 7.02 15.23
C GLY A 26 -6.90 5.68 15.00
N ALA A 27 -6.47 5.41 13.77
CA ALA A 27 -5.89 4.13 13.39
C ALA A 27 -4.48 3.92 13.96
N THR A 28 -4.12 2.65 14.11
CA THR A 28 -2.74 2.23 14.35
C THR A 28 -1.99 2.23 13.02
N LEU A 29 -0.75 2.72 13.03
CA LEU A 29 0.15 2.69 11.87
C LEU A 29 1.05 1.47 11.92
N TYR A 30 1.25 0.82 10.78
CA TYR A 30 2.20 -0.27 10.64
C TYR A 30 2.97 -0.13 9.33
N GLU A 31 4.28 0.08 9.41
CA GLU A 31 5.14 0.23 8.24
C GLU A 31 5.67 -1.13 7.78
N LEU A 32 5.48 -1.46 6.51
CA LEU A 32 6.04 -2.65 5.89
C LEU A 32 7.48 -2.39 5.45
N LYS A 33 8.36 -3.36 5.69
CA LYS A 33 9.77 -3.29 5.29
C LYS A 33 10.08 -4.46 4.36
N ALA A 34 10.72 -4.19 3.23
CA ALA A 34 11.21 -5.25 2.37
C ALA A 34 12.29 -6.06 3.09
N ALA A 35 12.27 -7.39 2.93
CA ALA A 35 13.30 -8.26 3.49
C ALA A 35 14.69 -7.89 2.95
N GLN A 36 14.76 -7.50 1.68
CA GLN A 36 15.93 -6.88 1.07
C GLN A 36 15.58 -5.43 0.75
N PRO A 37 16.04 -4.45 1.56
CA PRO A 37 15.71 -3.05 1.33
C PRO A 37 16.16 -2.57 -0.05
N TYR A 38 15.37 -1.68 -0.64
CA TYR A 38 15.70 -1.06 -1.92
C TYR A 38 16.66 0.10 -1.69
N THR A 39 17.76 0.10 -2.44
CA THR A 39 18.72 1.23 -2.46
C THR A 39 18.30 2.25 -3.52
N SER A 40 18.96 3.40 -3.53
CA SER A 40 18.74 4.39 -4.60
C SER A 40 19.04 3.82 -5.98
N ALA A 41 20.09 2.99 -6.08
CA ALA A 41 20.43 2.31 -7.34
C ALA A 41 19.36 1.29 -7.74
N ASP A 42 18.77 0.58 -6.77
CA ASP A 42 17.68 -0.39 -7.01
C ASP A 42 16.44 0.30 -7.58
N LEU A 43 16.21 1.55 -7.22
CA LEU A 43 15.03 2.32 -7.62
C LEU A 43 15.27 3.20 -8.86
N ASP A 44 16.44 3.13 -9.47
CA ASP A 44 16.76 3.93 -10.66
C ASP A 44 15.99 3.41 -11.88
N TRP A 45 14.82 3.97 -12.11
CA TRP A 45 13.93 3.60 -13.21
C TRP A 45 14.52 3.90 -14.60
N ARG A 46 15.59 4.70 -14.68
CA ARG A 46 16.29 5.03 -15.93
C ARG A 46 17.28 3.96 -16.34
N ASN A 47 17.72 3.12 -15.41
CA ASN A 47 18.66 2.04 -15.66
C ASN A 47 17.88 0.74 -15.91
N PRO A 48 17.91 0.18 -17.15
CA PRO A 48 17.20 -1.08 -17.45
C PRO A 48 17.64 -2.26 -16.60
N GLU A 49 18.85 -2.21 -16.04
CA GLU A 49 19.43 -3.25 -15.20
C GLU A 49 19.09 -3.08 -13.71
N SER A 50 18.41 -2.00 -13.32
CA SER A 50 18.08 -1.77 -11.92
C SER A 50 17.11 -2.84 -11.40
N ARG A 51 17.13 -3.05 -10.08
CA ARG A 51 16.26 -4.03 -9.43
C ARG A 51 14.78 -3.78 -9.74
N VAL A 52 14.32 -2.53 -9.62
CA VAL A 52 12.91 -2.18 -9.86
C VAL A 52 12.49 -2.49 -11.28
N ASN A 53 13.38 -2.24 -12.27
CA ASN A 53 13.06 -2.52 -13.67
C ASN A 53 13.08 -4.02 -13.97
N ARG A 54 14.01 -4.77 -13.41
CA ARG A 54 14.06 -6.23 -13.56
C ARG A 54 12.81 -6.88 -12.96
N GLU A 55 12.38 -6.42 -11.79
CA GLU A 55 11.16 -6.91 -11.15
C GLU A 55 9.91 -6.50 -11.93
N ALA A 56 9.85 -5.27 -12.43
CA ALA A 56 8.72 -4.79 -13.22
C ALA A 56 8.47 -5.63 -14.48
N ASN A 57 9.56 -6.07 -15.12
CA ASN A 57 9.52 -6.79 -16.39
C ASN A 57 9.44 -8.31 -16.24
N ASN A 58 9.50 -8.84 -15.03
CA ASN A 58 9.49 -10.28 -14.78
C ASN A 58 8.52 -10.62 -13.63
N PRO A 59 7.34 -11.18 -13.96
CA PRO A 59 6.35 -11.53 -12.93
C PRO A 59 6.89 -12.46 -11.84
N ALA A 60 7.75 -13.40 -12.17
CA ALA A 60 8.34 -14.31 -11.19
C ALA A 60 9.27 -13.56 -10.22
N ALA A 61 10.08 -12.61 -10.73
CA ALA A 61 10.93 -11.78 -9.89
C ALA A 61 10.10 -10.90 -8.96
N ARG A 62 9.01 -10.32 -9.49
CA ARG A 62 8.07 -9.50 -8.69
C ARG A 62 7.44 -10.31 -7.57
N GLN A 63 6.97 -11.52 -7.86
CA GLN A 63 6.36 -12.41 -6.87
C GLN A 63 7.35 -12.91 -5.82
N SER A 64 8.65 -12.90 -6.13
CA SER A 64 9.70 -13.34 -5.20
C SER A 64 10.05 -12.29 -4.15
N VAL A 65 9.58 -11.05 -4.31
CA VAL A 65 9.84 -9.99 -3.34
C VAL A 65 9.07 -10.27 -2.06
N LYS A 66 9.80 -10.33 -0.94
CA LYS A 66 9.24 -10.65 0.37
C LYS A 66 9.44 -9.50 1.34
N LEU A 67 8.52 -9.40 2.29
CA LEU A 67 8.65 -8.48 3.42
C LEU A 67 9.44 -9.14 4.54
N ALA A 68 10.08 -8.31 5.36
CA ALA A 68 10.78 -8.77 6.56
C ALA A 68 9.80 -9.42 7.54
N ASP A 69 8.58 -8.89 7.62
CA ASP A 69 7.51 -9.43 8.45
C ASP A 69 6.16 -9.08 7.80
N THR A 70 5.28 -10.08 7.67
CA THR A 70 3.91 -9.90 7.19
C THR A 70 2.88 -9.96 8.31
N SER A 71 3.30 -10.23 9.54
CA SER A 71 2.42 -10.39 10.71
C SER A 71 2.23 -9.05 11.42
N VAL A 72 1.00 -8.64 11.58
CA VAL A 72 0.66 -7.45 12.38
C VAL A 72 0.15 -7.92 13.74
N PRO A 73 0.71 -7.40 14.85
CA PRO A 73 0.17 -7.71 16.17
C PRO A 73 -1.32 -7.37 16.27
N ASP A 74 -2.09 -8.25 16.92
CA ASP A 74 -3.53 -8.08 17.10
C ASP A 74 -4.32 -8.00 15.79
N TRP A 75 -3.84 -8.63 14.73
CA TRP A 75 -4.46 -8.61 13.40
C TRP A 75 -5.96 -8.87 13.44
N ASP A 76 -6.38 -9.88 14.18
CA ASP A 76 -7.80 -10.27 14.24
C ASP A 76 -8.70 -9.22 14.88
N SER A 77 -8.14 -8.29 15.65
CA SER A 77 -8.90 -7.22 16.30
C SER A 77 -9.29 -6.07 15.38
N TYR A 78 -8.65 -5.96 14.21
CA TYR A 78 -8.89 -4.86 13.29
C TYR A 78 -10.11 -5.14 12.40
N ASP A 79 -11.01 -4.17 12.31
CA ASP A 79 -12.22 -4.23 11.49
C ASP A 79 -12.02 -3.58 10.13
N VAL A 80 -11.18 -2.54 10.08
CA VAL A 80 -10.92 -1.74 8.88
C VAL A 80 -9.41 -1.65 8.66
N VAL A 81 -8.97 -1.94 7.44
CA VAL A 81 -7.57 -1.87 7.05
C VAL A 81 -7.43 -0.94 5.86
N PHE A 82 -6.52 0.02 5.97
CA PHE A 82 -6.03 0.80 4.84
C PHE A 82 -4.67 0.27 4.44
N ILE A 83 -4.45 0.05 3.15
CA ILE A 83 -3.13 -0.31 2.64
C ILE A 83 -2.63 0.75 1.67
N GLY A 84 -1.39 1.19 1.85
CA GLY A 84 -0.79 2.24 1.05
C GLY A 84 0.57 1.90 0.50
N ALA A 85 0.88 2.43 -0.70
CA ALA A 85 2.14 2.21 -1.38
C ALA A 85 2.41 3.35 -2.37
N PRO A 86 3.69 3.56 -2.77
CA PRO A 86 3.97 4.39 -3.94
C PRO A 86 3.56 3.66 -5.22
N VAL A 87 3.56 4.38 -6.33
CA VAL A 87 3.31 3.79 -7.65
C VAL A 87 4.65 3.49 -8.33
N TRP A 88 4.84 2.24 -8.73
CA TRP A 88 5.99 1.78 -9.51
C TRP A 88 5.48 1.25 -10.84
N TRP A 89 5.88 1.89 -11.95
CA TRP A 89 5.46 1.49 -13.29
C TRP A 89 3.94 1.34 -13.43
N GLY A 90 3.18 2.30 -12.90
CA GLY A 90 1.72 2.36 -13.04
C GLY A 90 0.94 1.44 -12.11
N VAL A 91 1.60 0.72 -11.23
CA VAL A 91 0.95 -0.17 -10.24
C VAL A 91 1.40 0.17 -8.84
N ALA A 92 0.62 -0.23 -7.84
CA ALA A 92 1.06 -0.13 -6.45
C ALA A 92 2.35 -0.93 -6.27
N ALA A 93 3.34 -0.35 -5.57
CA ALA A 93 4.63 -1.00 -5.36
C ALA A 93 4.43 -2.43 -4.82
N TRP A 94 4.96 -3.40 -5.53
CA TRP A 94 4.64 -4.81 -5.33
C TRP A 94 5.13 -5.46 -4.03
N PRO A 95 6.01 -4.89 -3.21
CA PRO A 95 6.24 -5.46 -1.88
C PRO A 95 4.98 -5.63 -1.03
N ILE A 96 3.92 -4.83 -1.25
CA ILE A 96 2.66 -5.00 -0.53
C ILE A 96 1.94 -6.32 -0.86
N ASP A 97 2.26 -6.92 -2.00
CA ASP A 97 1.61 -8.16 -2.45
C ASP A 97 1.84 -9.30 -1.45
N ASP A 98 3.04 -9.37 -0.88
CA ASP A 98 3.37 -10.37 0.15
C ASP A 98 2.48 -10.22 1.40
N PHE A 99 2.20 -9.00 1.81
CA PHE A 99 1.29 -8.74 2.93
C PHE A 99 -0.15 -9.15 2.59
N LEU A 100 -0.62 -8.77 1.40
CA LEU A 100 -2.00 -9.05 0.97
C LEU A 100 -2.29 -10.53 0.84
N THR A 101 -1.33 -11.30 0.31
CA THR A 101 -1.49 -12.74 0.10
C THR A 101 -1.21 -13.57 1.33
N SER A 102 -0.49 -13.03 2.31
CA SER A 102 -0.09 -13.75 3.52
C SER A 102 -1.10 -13.64 4.67
N ASN A 103 -2.09 -12.77 4.57
CA ASN A 103 -3.05 -12.51 5.64
C ASN A 103 -4.48 -12.85 5.22
N ASP A 104 -5.30 -13.24 6.17
CA ASP A 104 -6.73 -13.49 5.96
C ASP A 104 -7.50 -12.20 6.25
N PHE A 105 -8.18 -11.69 5.24
CA PHE A 105 -8.97 -10.47 5.32
C PHE A 105 -10.46 -10.73 5.56
N THR A 106 -10.85 -11.97 5.80
CA THR A 106 -12.26 -12.32 6.05
C THR A 106 -12.83 -11.49 7.19
N GLY A 107 -13.98 -10.85 6.94
CA GLY A 107 -14.66 -10.00 7.92
C GLY A 107 -14.10 -8.60 8.05
N LYS A 108 -13.07 -8.24 7.30
CA LYS A 108 -12.46 -6.90 7.36
C LYS A 108 -12.87 -6.07 6.16
N LYS A 109 -13.01 -4.76 6.37
CA LYS A 109 -13.16 -3.77 5.31
C LYS A 109 -11.76 -3.34 4.87
N LEU A 110 -11.54 -3.19 3.57
CA LEU A 110 -10.24 -2.81 3.01
C LEU A 110 -10.40 -1.67 2.02
N ALA A 111 -9.59 -0.64 2.20
CA ALA A 111 -9.39 0.42 1.23
C ALA A 111 -7.90 0.53 0.92
N ALA A 112 -7.57 0.87 -0.31
CA ALA A 112 -6.19 1.05 -0.74
C ALA A 112 -5.93 2.47 -1.22
N PHE A 113 -4.73 2.96 -0.99
CA PHE A 113 -4.31 4.25 -1.52
C PHE A 113 -2.90 4.16 -2.08
N VAL A 114 -2.63 4.96 -3.08
CA VAL A 114 -1.29 5.13 -3.63
C VAL A 114 -0.93 6.60 -3.65
N ALA A 115 0.35 6.90 -3.48
CA ALA A 115 0.89 8.25 -3.58
C ALA A 115 1.86 8.31 -4.76
N SER A 116 1.64 9.24 -5.67
CA SER A 116 2.50 9.42 -6.85
C SER A 116 2.42 10.84 -7.37
N ALA A 117 3.49 11.28 -8.05
CA ALA A 117 3.50 12.62 -8.67
C ALA A 117 2.47 12.73 -9.81
N SER A 118 2.36 11.70 -10.64
CA SER A 118 1.49 11.73 -11.83
C SER A 118 0.90 10.39 -12.22
N SER A 119 1.50 9.28 -11.82
CA SER A 119 1.08 7.93 -12.24
C SER A 119 -0.22 7.50 -11.57
N SER A 120 -1.10 6.84 -12.32
CA SER A 120 -2.37 6.33 -11.81
C SER A 120 -2.21 5.02 -11.04
N PHE A 121 -3.24 4.66 -10.27
CA PHE A 121 -3.35 3.37 -9.60
C PHE A 121 -3.85 2.32 -10.61
N GLY A 122 -2.93 1.77 -11.41
CA GLY A 122 -3.29 0.93 -12.55
C GLY A 122 -3.70 -0.50 -12.23
N ASN A 123 -3.40 -1.02 -11.01
CA ASN A 123 -3.72 -2.39 -10.62
C ASN A 123 -4.65 -2.49 -9.40
N GLU A 124 -5.57 -1.56 -9.27
CA GLU A 124 -6.51 -1.55 -8.13
C GLU A 124 -7.27 -2.88 -8.01
N SER A 125 -7.72 -3.45 -9.12
CA SER A 125 -8.44 -4.73 -9.11
C SER A 125 -7.57 -5.90 -8.64
N ASP A 126 -6.28 -5.90 -8.97
CA ASP A 126 -5.36 -6.94 -8.50
C ASP A 126 -5.16 -6.86 -6.98
N VAL A 127 -5.05 -5.65 -6.44
CA VAL A 127 -4.93 -5.44 -4.99
C VAL A 127 -6.18 -5.95 -4.28
N LYS A 128 -7.35 -5.63 -4.81
CA LYS A 128 -8.62 -6.15 -4.31
C LYS A 128 -8.64 -7.69 -4.30
N ASP A 129 -8.23 -8.30 -5.39
CA ASP A 129 -8.31 -9.75 -5.56
C ASP A 129 -7.31 -10.50 -4.68
N MET A 130 -6.15 -9.91 -4.39
CA MET A 130 -5.15 -10.52 -3.50
C MET A 130 -5.61 -10.57 -2.03
N ALA A 131 -6.42 -9.63 -1.61
CA ALA A 131 -6.93 -9.54 -0.24
C ALA A 131 -8.20 -10.38 -0.08
N LYS A 132 -8.06 -11.69 -0.09
CA LYS A 132 -9.19 -12.62 -0.07
C LYS A 132 -10.06 -12.45 1.18
N GLY A 133 -11.36 -12.39 0.97
CA GLY A 133 -12.35 -12.29 2.03
C GLY A 133 -12.66 -10.86 2.47
N ALA A 134 -11.91 -9.87 2.00
CA ALA A 134 -12.15 -8.46 2.37
C ALA A 134 -13.42 -7.90 1.73
N GLN A 135 -14.11 -7.05 2.47
CA GLN A 135 -15.10 -6.15 1.89
C GLN A 135 -14.36 -4.95 1.30
N TRP A 136 -14.32 -4.86 -0.03
CA TRP A 136 -13.60 -3.80 -0.72
C TRP A 136 -14.36 -2.49 -0.66
N LEU A 137 -13.72 -1.44 -0.14
CA LEU A 137 -14.29 -0.10 -0.03
C LEU A 137 -13.90 0.81 -1.20
N GLY A 138 -12.76 0.56 -1.83
CA GLY A 138 -12.28 1.36 -2.96
C GLY A 138 -10.81 1.65 -2.88
N GLY A 139 -10.28 2.20 -3.97
CA GLY A 139 -8.91 2.66 -4.08
C GLY A 139 -8.85 4.14 -4.44
N LYS A 140 -7.77 4.79 -4.06
CA LYS A 140 -7.56 6.22 -4.33
C LYS A 140 -6.09 6.50 -4.59
N ARG A 141 -5.82 7.25 -5.64
CA ARG A 141 -4.51 7.85 -5.87
C ARG A 141 -4.48 9.26 -5.28
N PHE A 142 -3.44 9.57 -4.54
CA PHE A 142 -3.15 10.92 -4.06
C PHE A 142 -1.89 11.46 -4.74
N PRO A 143 -1.88 12.72 -5.18
CA PRO A 143 -0.64 13.37 -5.57
C PRO A 143 0.28 13.49 -4.36
N SER A 144 1.59 13.57 -4.60
CA SER A 144 2.59 13.71 -3.52
C SER A 144 2.33 14.92 -2.63
N SER A 145 1.65 15.95 -3.16
CA SER A 145 1.30 17.19 -2.47
C SER A 145 -0.15 17.20 -1.94
N ALA A 146 -0.84 16.06 -1.88
CA ALA A 146 -2.23 16.01 -1.44
C ALA A 146 -2.42 16.70 -0.10
N SER A 147 -3.47 17.53 0.00
CA SER A 147 -3.82 18.22 1.24
C SER A 147 -4.50 17.27 2.23
N ASP A 148 -4.42 17.62 3.51
CA ASP A 148 -5.15 16.88 4.55
C ASP A 148 -6.66 16.87 4.27
N SER A 149 -7.20 17.98 3.75
CA SER A 149 -8.62 18.07 3.44
C SER A 149 -9.04 17.12 2.33
N ALA A 150 -8.20 16.93 1.31
CA ALA A 150 -8.46 15.97 0.23
C ALA A 150 -8.47 14.53 0.75
N ILE A 151 -7.55 14.21 1.64
CA ILE A 151 -7.49 12.88 2.27
C ILE A 151 -8.72 12.65 3.15
N ARG A 152 -9.09 13.62 3.98
CA ARG A 152 -10.26 13.53 4.85
C ARG A 152 -11.57 13.42 4.06
N SER A 153 -11.69 14.14 2.94
CA SER A 153 -12.86 14.04 2.05
C SER A 153 -13.01 12.62 1.49
N TRP A 154 -11.91 11.99 1.11
CA TRP A 154 -11.94 10.61 0.65
C TRP A 154 -12.43 9.68 1.76
N LEU A 155 -11.90 9.84 2.98
CA LEU A 155 -12.31 9.02 4.13
C LEU A 155 -13.81 9.13 4.39
N GLU A 156 -14.37 10.34 4.32
CA GLU A 156 -15.81 10.57 4.47
C GLU A 156 -16.62 9.83 3.41
N SER A 157 -16.09 9.79 2.16
CA SER A 157 -16.77 9.13 1.04
C SER A 157 -16.86 7.61 1.22
N LEU A 158 -16.01 7.02 2.05
CA LEU A 158 -16.00 5.56 2.29
C LEU A 158 -17.15 5.13 3.24
N ALA A 159 -17.76 6.05 3.96
CA ALA A 159 -18.88 5.77 4.87
C ALA A 159 -18.57 4.64 5.88
N LEU A 160 -17.47 4.78 6.56
CA LEU A 160 -17.00 3.80 7.57
C LEU A 160 -17.91 3.79 8.81
#